data_c90979487fe82cae76bd229e1d79a825
#
_entry.id   c90979487fe82cae76bd229e1d79a825
#
_cell.length_a   1.000
_cell.length_b   1.000
_cell.length_c   1.000
_cell.angle_alpha   90.00
_cell.angle_beta   90.00
_cell.angle_gamma   90.00
#
_symmetry.space_group_name_H-M   'P 1'
#
loop_
_entity.id
_entity.type
_entity.pdbx_description
1 polymer ?
#
loop_
_entity_poly.entity_id
_entity_poly.type
_entity_poly.pdbx_seq_one_letter_code
_entity_poly.pdbx_strand_id
1 'polypeptide(L)'
;MKKILIILFLFLSTLKGEAVENPKIILKTIHGDVKIELFKDVAPNHVNRILELSKNGKYDGVAFHRVIDGFMAQTGDVQHGNTKNNFNPTMVGTGGSDLPDLKAEFNNIPHERGTLSMARSQNPDSANSQFFICFDKAPHLDRQYTAFGKVLEGMEFIDKIK
;
A
#
# COMPACT_ATOMS: atom_id res chain seq x y z
N MET A 1 -21.92 -68.69 -9.63
CA MET A 1 -21.53 -67.40 -10.26
C MET A 1 -21.52 -66.31 -9.22
N LYS A 2 -20.32 -65.90 -8.75
CA LYS A 2 -20.18 -64.86 -7.72
C LYS A 2 -20.12 -63.47 -8.38
N LYS A 3 -21.09 -62.60 -8.07
CA LYS A 3 -21.10 -61.21 -8.54
C LYS A 3 -20.13 -60.37 -7.66
N ILE A 4 -19.10 -59.81 -8.32
CA ILE A 4 -18.15 -58.87 -7.66
C ILE A 4 -18.75 -57.50 -7.78
N LEU A 5 -19.04 -56.84 -6.63
CA LEU A 5 -19.48 -55.46 -6.54
C LEU A 5 -18.25 -54.57 -6.37
N ILE A 6 -17.89 -53.81 -7.39
CA ILE A 6 -16.81 -52.82 -7.35
C ILE A 6 -17.41 -51.52 -6.81
N ILE A 7 -17.08 -51.17 -5.56
CA ILE A 7 -17.42 -49.87 -4.98
C ILE A 7 -16.31 -48.89 -5.37
N LEU A 8 -16.62 -47.96 -6.29
CA LEU A 8 -15.74 -46.89 -6.68
C LEU A 8 -15.82 -45.78 -5.63
N PHE A 9 -14.82 -45.70 -4.76
CA PHE A 9 -14.69 -44.56 -3.83
C PHE A 9 -14.17 -43.34 -4.59
N LEU A 10 -15.06 -42.40 -4.88
CA LEU A 10 -14.68 -41.11 -5.43
C LEU A 10 -14.06 -40.26 -4.27
N PHE A 11 -12.74 -40.18 -4.23
CA PHE A 11 -12.05 -39.23 -3.35
C PHE A 11 -12.24 -37.83 -3.91
N LEU A 12 -13.21 -37.09 -3.36
CA LEU A 12 -13.39 -35.67 -3.61
C LEU A 12 -12.33 -34.94 -2.79
N SER A 13 -11.14 -34.72 -3.37
CA SER A 13 -10.13 -33.83 -2.78
C SER A 13 -10.63 -32.39 -2.87
N THR A 14 -11.14 -31.89 -1.75
CA THR A 14 -11.38 -30.45 -1.58
C THR A 14 -10.01 -29.75 -1.59
N LEU A 15 -9.65 -29.14 -2.71
CA LEU A 15 -8.59 -28.14 -2.76
C LEU A 15 -9.03 -26.98 -1.86
N LYS A 16 -8.56 -27.01 -0.60
CA LYS A 16 -8.53 -25.81 0.22
C LYS A 16 -7.55 -24.85 -0.48
N GLY A 17 -8.07 -23.85 -1.16
CA GLY A 17 -7.26 -22.70 -1.57
C GLY A 17 -6.60 -22.14 -0.32
N GLU A 18 -5.27 -22.24 -0.21
CA GLU A 18 -4.53 -21.52 0.82
C GLU A 18 -4.85 -20.04 0.61
N ALA A 19 -5.45 -19.41 1.63
CA ALA A 19 -5.62 -17.97 1.64
C ALA A 19 -4.22 -17.34 1.54
N VAL A 20 -3.96 -16.63 0.46
CA VAL A 20 -2.67 -15.94 0.28
C VAL A 20 -2.57 -14.91 1.41
N GLU A 21 -1.63 -15.14 2.33
CA GLU A 21 -1.43 -14.21 3.44
C GLU A 21 -0.95 -12.85 2.89
N ASN A 22 -1.60 -11.78 3.30
CA ASN A 22 -1.22 -10.43 2.91
C ASN A 22 0.20 -10.09 3.37
N PRO A 23 1.05 -9.52 2.50
CA PRO A 23 2.39 -9.10 2.89
C PRO A 23 2.35 -8.04 3.99
N LYS A 24 3.33 -8.11 4.90
CA LYS A 24 3.54 -7.10 5.95
C LYS A 24 4.88 -6.42 5.77
N ILE A 25 4.91 -5.13 6.01
CA ILE A 25 6.13 -4.31 5.98
C ILE A 25 6.28 -3.51 7.28
N ILE A 26 7.50 -3.08 7.56
CA ILE A 26 7.81 -2.12 8.64
C ILE A 26 8.26 -0.81 8.01
N LEU A 27 7.51 0.24 8.23
CA LEU A 27 7.88 1.61 7.91
C LEU A 27 8.63 2.19 9.12
N LYS A 28 9.95 2.38 8.98
CA LYS A 28 10.79 2.96 10.02
C LYS A 28 10.76 4.48 9.93
N THR A 29 10.25 5.12 10.97
CA THR A 29 10.23 6.58 11.10
C THR A 29 11.19 7.03 12.20
N ILE A 30 11.48 8.32 12.26
CA ILE A 30 12.27 8.91 13.36
C ILE A 30 11.56 8.82 14.71
N HIS A 31 10.25 8.52 14.71
CA HIS A 31 9.43 8.43 15.93
C HIS A 31 9.21 7.00 16.40
N GLY A 32 9.48 6.00 15.54
CA GLY A 32 9.30 4.57 15.82
C GLY A 32 8.91 3.76 14.59
N ASP A 33 8.77 2.47 14.79
CA ASP A 33 8.44 1.48 13.76
C ASP A 33 6.91 1.34 13.61
N VAL A 34 6.44 1.41 12.37
CA VAL A 34 5.03 1.29 12.02
C VAL A 34 4.84 0.00 11.22
N LYS A 35 4.03 -0.91 11.74
CA LYS A 35 3.73 -2.19 11.08
C LYS A 35 2.51 -2.03 10.18
N ILE A 36 2.64 -2.43 8.94
CA ILE A 36 1.64 -2.24 7.88
C ILE A 36 1.34 -3.57 7.22
N GLU A 37 0.06 -3.86 7.02
CA GLU A 37 -0.42 -4.93 6.15
C GLU A 37 -0.79 -4.36 4.78
N LEU A 38 -0.41 -5.08 3.72
CA LEU A 38 -0.66 -4.69 2.33
C LEU A 38 -1.71 -5.61 1.69
N PHE A 39 -2.77 -5.06 1.13
CA PHE A 39 -3.93 -5.79 0.60
C PHE A 39 -3.69 -6.24 -0.84
N LYS A 40 -2.92 -7.33 -1.00
CA LYS A 40 -2.52 -7.84 -2.32
C LYS A 40 -3.68 -8.40 -3.13
N ASP A 41 -4.74 -8.82 -2.48
CA ASP A 41 -5.95 -9.36 -3.10
C ASP A 41 -6.81 -8.30 -3.81
N VAL A 42 -6.78 -7.05 -3.32
CA VAL A 42 -7.61 -5.95 -3.86
C VAL A 42 -6.81 -4.91 -4.68
N ALA A 43 -5.50 -4.81 -4.47
CA ALA A 43 -4.63 -3.86 -5.17
C ALA A 43 -3.26 -4.49 -5.51
N PRO A 44 -3.21 -5.60 -6.27
CA PRO A 44 -1.99 -6.38 -6.49
C PRO A 44 -0.86 -5.58 -7.14
N ASN A 45 -1.16 -4.72 -8.12
CA ASN A 45 -0.13 -3.94 -8.82
C ASN A 45 0.46 -2.85 -7.93
N HIS A 46 -0.38 -2.17 -7.14
CA HIS A 46 0.09 -1.16 -6.18
C HIS A 46 0.91 -1.78 -5.07
N VAL A 47 0.47 -2.92 -4.51
CA VAL A 47 1.23 -3.65 -3.49
C VAL A 47 2.57 -4.12 -4.03
N ASN A 48 2.61 -4.69 -5.24
CA ASN A 48 3.87 -5.11 -5.87
C ASN A 48 4.82 -3.94 -6.08
N ARG A 49 4.34 -2.76 -6.51
CA ARG A 49 5.13 -1.53 -6.65
C ARG A 49 5.74 -1.11 -5.31
N ILE A 50 4.97 -1.06 -4.24
CA ILE A 50 5.46 -0.70 -2.90
C ILE A 50 6.54 -1.70 -2.45
N LEU A 51 6.30 -2.99 -2.62
CA LEU A 51 7.28 -4.04 -2.26
C LEU A 51 8.56 -3.95 -3.07
N GLU A 52 8.47 -3.72 -4.38
CA GLU A 52 9.63 -3.58 -5.27
C GLU A 52 10.49 -2.38 -4.88
N LEU A 53 9.89 -1.20 -4.72
CA LEU A 53 10.61 0.01 -4.34
C LEU A 53 11.20 -0.09 -2.93
N SER A 54 10.48 -0.74 -1.99
CA SER A 54 10.97 -0.99 -0.63
C SER A 54 12.19 -1.92 -0.62
N LYS A 55 12.13 -3.03 -1.35
CA LYS A 55 13.25 -3.98 -1.47
C LYS A 55 14.50 -3.36 -2.08
N ASN A 56 14.30 -2.43 -3.01
CA ASN A 56 15.39 -1.70 -3.68
C ASN A 56 15.87 -0.48 -2.88
N GLY A 57 15.40 -0.26 -1.64
CA GLY A 57 15.80 0.87 -0.79
C GLY A 57 15.37 2.24 -1.31
N LYS A 58 14.44 2.32 -2.27
CA LYS A 58 14.03 3.58 -2.90
C LYS A 58 13.31 4.53 -1.94
N TYR A 59 12.67 3.99 -0.91
CA TYR A 59 12.00 4.78 0.13
C TYR A 59 12.91 5.20 1.29
N ASP A 60 14.17 4.72 1.33
CA ASP A 60 15.10 5.03 2.42
C ASP A 60 15.46 6.52 2.41
N GLY A 61 15.14 7.22 3.49
CA GLY A 61 15.40 8.66 3.65
C GLY A 61 14.40 9.58 2.92
N VAL A 62 13.31 9.03 2.37
CA VAL A 62 12.27 9.85 1.73
C VAL A 62 11.38 10.51 2.77
N ALA A 63 11.19 11.82 2.63
CA ALA A 63 10.41 12.64 3.56
C ALA A 63 8.90 12.44 3.41
N PHE A 64 8.18 12.66 4.50
CA PHE A 64 6.77 13.03 4.46
C PHE A 64 6.70 14.52 4.07
N HIS A 65 6.42 14.79 2.82
CA HIS A 65 6.51 16.13 2.23
C HIS A 65 5.20 16.91 2.25
N ARG A 66 4.09 16.25 2.54
CA ARG A 66 2.77 16.89 2.66
C ARG A 66 2.01 16.27 3.82
N VAL A 67 1.77 17.08 4.84
CA VAL A 67 1.04 16.68 6.04
C VAL A 67 -0.11 17.64 6.26
N ILE A 68 -1.32 17.12 6.37
CA ILE A 68 -2.53 17.89 6.66
C ILE A 68 -3.16 17.30 7.91
N ASP A 69 -3.16 18.07 8.98
CA ASP A 69 -3.72 17.67 10.28
C ASP A 69 -5.19 17.24 10.13
N GLY A 70 -5.56 16.17 10.83
CA GLY A 70 -6.89 15.58 10.74
C GLY A 70 -7.23 14.92 9.41
N PHE A 71 -6.31 14.91 8.42
CA PHE A 71 -6.55 14.29 7.12
C PHE A 71 -5.54 13.19 6.80
N MET A 72 -4.30 13.53 6.42
CA MET A 72 -3.33 12.52 6.01
C MET A 72 -1.87 13.02 6.05
N ALA A 73 -0.93 12.07 6.07
CA ALA A 73 0.50 12.29 5.83
C ALA A 73 0.92 11.61 4.53
N GLN A 74 1.47 12.36 3.56
CA GLN A 74 1.89 11.89 2.25
C GLN A 74 3.42 11.85 2.13
N THR A 75 3.91 10.78 1.53
CA THR A 75 5.33 10.48 1.31
C THR A 75 5.54 9.76 -0.02
N GLY A 76 6.74 9.25 -0.27
CA GLY A 76 7.02 8.35 -1.38
C GLY A 76 7.45 9.02 -2.67
N ASP A 77 7.78 10.31 -2.67
CA ASP A 77 8.48 10.93 -3.79
C ASP A 77 9.95 10.50 -3.80
N VAL A 78 10.21 9.38 -4.49
CA VAL A 78 11.54 8.78 -4.54
C VAL A 78 12.53 9.55 -5.42
N GLN A 79 12.03 10.46 -6.26
CA GLN A 79 12.84 11.29 -7.15
C GLN A 79 13.35 12.56 -6.47
N HIS A 80 12.48 13.27 -5.76
CA HIS A 80 12.79 14.60 -5.21
C HIS A 80 12.72 14.69 -3.68
N GLY A 81 12.21 13.63 -3.02
CA GLY A 81 11.93 13.64 -1.58
C GLY A 81 13.00 13.00 -0.69
N ASN A 82 14.13 12.53 -1.23
CA ASN A 82 15.17 11.86 -0.45
C ASN A 82 16.04 12.88 0.29
N THR A 83 15.89 12.95 1.62
CA THR A 83 16.58 13.92 2.49
C THR A 83 18.08 13.71 2.61
N LYS A 84 18.59 12.53 2.21
CA LYS A 84 20.02 12.19 2.29
C LYS A 84 20.77 12.50 0.99
N ASN A 85 20.07 12.47 -0.15
CA ASN A 85 20.75 12.53 -1.47
C ASN A 85 20.21 13.64 -2.38
N ASN A 86 18.91 13.67 -2.68
CA ASN A 86 18.35 14.49 -3.75
C ASN A 86 17.10 15.25 -3.29
N PHE A 87 17.12 15.79 -2.06
CA PHE A 87 15.98 16.58 -1.59
C PHE A 87 15.87 17.91 -2.34
N ASN A 88 14.80 18.06 -3.09
CA ASN A 88 14.49 19.31 -3.80
C ASN A 88 13.19 19.91 -3.26
N PRO A 89 13.27 20.96 -2.42
CA PRO A 89 12.11 21.53 -1.75
C PRO A 89 11.10 22.19 -2.70
N THR A 90 11.52 22.53 -3.92
CA THR A 90 10.64 23.14 -4.93
C THR A 90 9.94 22.10 -5.81
N MET A 91 10.46 20.87 -5.86
CA MET A 91 9.95 19.80 -6.71
C MET A 91 9.33 18.64 -5.95
N VAL A 92 9.63 18.52 -4.63
CA VAL A 92 9.11 17.43 -3.82
C VAL A 92 7.57 17.39 -3.85
N GLY A 93 7.05 16.19 -4.08
CA GLY A 93 5.62 15.96 -4.30
C GLY A 93 5.23 15.88 -5.77
N THR A 94 6.15 16.18 -6.71
CA THR A 94 5.88 16.10 -8.15
C THR A 94 6.54 14.89 -8.82
N GLY A 95 7.45 14.20 -8.13
CA GLY A 95 8.22 13.10 -8.67
C GLY A 95 7.63 11.72 -8.44
N GLY A 96 8.25 10.73 -9.05
CA GLY A 96 7.91 9.32 -8.96
C GLY A 96 9.14 8.43 -9.13
N SER A 97 8.92 7.15 -9.37
CA SER A 97 9.97 6.21 -9.77
C SER A 97 10.12 6.20 -11.30
N ASP A 98 11.21 5.58 -11.79
CA ASP A 98 11.46 5.37 -13.21
C ASP A 98 10.53 4.30 -13.84
N LEU A 99 9.69 3.65 -13.03
CA LEU A 99 8.75 2.63 -13.47
C LEU A 99 7.49 3.29 -14.07
N PRO A 100 6.78 2.59 -14.98
CA PRO A 100 5.54 3.11 -15.56
C PRO A 100 4.47 3.41 -14.49
N ASP A 101 3.60 4.37 -14.77
CA ASP A 101 2.45 4.65 -13.94
C ASP A 101 1.51 3.44 -13.83
N LEU A 102 0.80 3.36 -12.71
CA LEU A 102 -0.12 2.28 -12.40
C LEU A 102 -1.55 2.67 -12.75
N LYS A 103 -2.25 1.74 -13.38
CA LYS A 103 -3.70 1.84 -13.53
C LYS A 103 -4.38 1.76 -12.17
N ALA A 104 -5.48 2.50 -12.02
CA ALA A 104 -6.24 2.50 -10.79
C ALA A 104 -6.76 1.09 -10.44
N GLU A 105 -6.66 0.74 -9.16
CA GLU A 105 -7.24 -0.49 -8.57
C GLU A 105 -8.26 -0.06 -7.49
N PHE A 106 -9.27 0.72 -7.90
CA PHE A 106 -10.31 1.18 -6.98
C PHE A 106 -11.08 0.01 -6.39
N ASN A 107 -11.30 0.05 -5.09
CA ASN A 107 -11.89 -1.05 -4.34
C ASN A 107 -12.82 -0.52 -3.24
N ASN A 108 -13.39 -1.41 -2.44
CA ASN A 108 -14.35 -1.08 -1.39
C ASN A 108 -13.72 -0.89 0.00
N ILE A 109 -12.39 -0.88 0.12
CA ILE A 109 -11.72 -0.58 1.38
C ILE A 109 -11.98 0.89 1.74
N PRO A 110 -12.57 1.19 2.89
CA PRO A 110 -12.84 2.57 3.28
C PRO A 110 -11.56 3.30 3.67
N HIS A 111 -11.49 4.59 3.36
CA HIS A 111 -10.43 5.46 3.85
C HIS A 111 -10.74 5.86 5.29
N GLU A 112 -10.23 5.07 6.22
CA GLU A 112 -10.33 5.28 7.67
C GLU A 112 -8.95 5.56 8.26
N ARG A 113 -8.91 5.90 9.56
CA ARG A 113 -7.65 6.05 10.29
C ARG A 113 -6.73 4.85 10.08
N GLY A 114 -5.51 5.12 9.62
CA GLY A 114 -4.48 4.12 9.34
C GLY A 114 -4.57 3.47 7.94
N THR A 115 -5.55 3.80 7.10
CA THR A 115 -5.59 3.31 5.72
C THR A 115 -4.46 3.93 4.91
N LEU A 116 -3.73 3.08 4.15
CA LEU A 116 -2.76 3.48 3.15
C LEU A 116 -3.44 3.54 1.78
N SER A 117 -3.22 4.63 1.06
CA SER A 117 -3.77 4.83 -0.28
C SER A 117 -2.77 5.53 -1.20
N MET A 118 -2.83 5.22 -2.50
CA MET A 118 -1.91 5.79 -3.48
C MET A 118 -2.26 7.23 -3.83
N ALA A 119 -1.25 8.08 -3.80
CA ALA A 119 -1.34 9.42 -4.37
C ALA A 119 -1.29 9.34 -5.91
N ARG A 120 -1.95 10.28 -6.57
CA ARG A 120 -2.03 10.39 -8.03
C ARG A 120 -2.28 11.84 -8.47
N SER A 121 -2.08 12.12 -9.74
CA SER A 121 -2.50 13.36 -10.36
C SER A 121 -4.02 13.37 -10.64
N GLN A 122 -4.50 14.27 -11.49
CA GLN A 122 -5.90 14.27 -11.93
C GLN A 122 -6.28 12.99 -12.70
N ASN A 123 -5.35 12.43 -13.48
CA ASN A 123 -5.56 11.16 -14.16
C ASN A 123 -5.61 10.01 -13.14
N PRO A 124 -6.70 9.23 -13.06
CA PRO A 124 -6.80 8.07 -12.17
C PRO A 124 -5.68 7.04 -12.36
N ASP A 125 -5.16 6.91 -13.57
CA ASP A 125 -4.12 5.96 -13.96
C ASP A 125 -2.70 6.57 -13.90
N SER A 126 -2.45 7.48 -12.95
CA SER A 126 -1.17 8.17 -12.77
C SER A 126 -0.49 7.91 -11.43
N ALA A 127 -0.93 6.90 -10.69
CA ALA A 127 -0.25 6.48 -9.46
C ALA A 127 1.13 5.91 -9.80
N ASN A 128 2.15 6.20 -8.99
CA ASN A 128 3.51 5.73 -9.26
C ASN A 128 4.22 5.21 -8.00
N SER A 129 4.78 6.08 -7.15
CA SER A 129 5.50 5.71 -5.93
C SER A 129 4.96 6.39 -4.67
N GLN A 130 4.26 7.52 -4.83
CA GLN A 130 3.77 8.31 -3.70
C GLN A 130 2.50 7.70 -3.10
N PHE A 131 2.42 7.71 -1.79
CA PHE A 131 1.26 7.25 -1.03
C PHE A 131 1.02 8.09 0.22
N PHE A 132 -0.14 7.96 0.81
CA PHE A 132 -0.48 8.63 2.05
C PHE A 132 -1.10 7.68 3.06
N ILE A 133 -1.03 8.07 4.33
CA ILE A 133 -1.64 7.39 5.47
C ILE A 133 -2.68 8.32 6.06
N CYS A 134 -3.92 7.86 6.18
CA CYS A 134 -5.02 8.65 6.72
C CYS A 134 -4.88 8.80 8.24
N PHE A 135 -4.99 10.04 8.75
CA PHE A 135 -5.11 10.31 10.19
C PHE A 135 -6.52 10.06 10.71
N ASP A 136 -7.52 10.28 9.88
CA ASP A 136 -8.93 10.12 10.22
C ASP A 136 -9.73 9.65 8.99
N LYS A 137 -11.05 9.55 9.12
CA LYS A 137 -11.97 9.15 8.05
C LYS A 137 -11.97 10.15 6.90
N ALA A 138 -11.83 9.64 5.68
CA ALA A 138 -11.85 10.43 4.46
C ALA A 138 -12.77 9.80 3.40
N PRO A 139 -14.09 9.69 3.66
CA PRO A 139 -15.02 8.96 2.77
C PRO A 139 -15.13 9.55 1.37
N HIS A 140 -14.74 10.81 1.17
CA HIS A 140 -14.68 11.46 -0.15
C HIS A 140 -13.61 10.85 -1.06
N LEU A 141 -12.68 10.03 -0.52
CA LEU A 141 -11.66 9.31 -1.29
C LEU A 141 -12.12 7.89 -1.69
N ASP A 142 -13.17 7.37 -1.08
CA ASP A 142 -13.64 6.01 -1.29
C ASP A 142 -13.99 5.79 -2.77
N ARG A 143 -13.46 4.68 -3.34
CA ARG A 143 -13.62 4.31 -4.75
C ARG A 143 -13.07 5.33 -5.77
N GLN A 144 -12.34 6.35 -5.31
CA GLN A 144 -11.68 7.35 -6.16
C GLN A 144 -10.16 7.32 -6.02
N TYR A 145 -9.66 6.66 -4.97
CA TYR A 145 -8.24 6.39 -4.73
C TYR A 145 -8.04 4.91 -4.43
N THR A 146 -6.89 4.37 -4.79
CA THR A 146 -6.56 2.97 -4.54
C THR A 146 -6.08 2.77 -3.11
N ALA A 147 -6.94 2.31 -2.22
CA ALA A 147 -6.54 1.84 -0.90
C ALA A 147 -5.83 0.48 -1.05
N PHE A 148 -4.61 0.35 -0.50
CA PHE A 148 -3.79 -0.83 -0.70
C PHE A 148 -3.19 -1.41 0.58
N GLY A 149 -3.48 -0.84 1.75
CA GLY A 149 -2.95 -1.34 3.01
C GLY A 149 -3.53 -0.64 4.22
N LYS A 150 -3.10 -1.11 5.40
CA LYS A 150 -3.51 -0.55 6.70
C LYS A 150 -2.39 -0.65 7.73
N VAL A 151 -2.26 0.37 8.54
CA VAL A 151 -1.43 0.34 9.75
C VAL A 151 -2.04 -0.63 10.76
N LEU A 152 -1.25 -1.60 11.21
CA LEU A 152 -1.62 -2.56 12.26
C LEU A 152 -1.17 -2.08 13.64
N GLU A 153 0.04 -1.51 13.72
CA GLU A 153 0.69 -1.06 14.96
C GLU A 153 1.52 0.19 14.67
N GLY A 154 1.65 1.10 15.63
CA GLY A 154 2.51 2.28 15.52
C GLY A 154 1.85 3.51 14.90
N MET A 155 0.51 3.58 14.85
CA MET A 155 -0.19 4.75 14.33
C MET A 155 0.11 6.02 15.15
N GLU A 156 0.43 5.89 16.44
CA GLU A 156 0.90 6.97 17.32
C GLU A 156 2.23 7.60 16.89
N PHE A 157 3.02 6.88 16.09
CA PHE A 157 4.26 7.44 15.49
C PHE A 157 3.94 8.23 14.23
N ILE A 158 2.92 7.84 13.47
CA ILE A 158 2.42 8.61 12.33
C ILE A 158 1.82 9.94 12.81
N ASP A 159 1.09 9.94 13.92
CA ASP A 159 0.51 11.17 14.52
C ASP A 159 1.56 12.22 14.91
N LYS A 160 2.82 11.81 15.10
CA LYS A 160 3.93 12.71 15.41
C LYS A 160 4.56 13.36 14.20
N ILE A 161 4.17 12.93 12.99
CA ILE A 161 4.63 13.52 11.73
C ILE A 161 3.82 14.80 11.51
N LYS A 162 4.42 15.95 11.79
CA LYS A 162 3.80 17.28 11.68
C LYS A 162 4.70 18.23 10.92
#